data_e1d51f71ad13fbad6df4334190382f1c
#
_entry.id   e1d51f71ad13fbad6df4334190382f1c
#
_cell.length_a   1.000
_cell.length_b   1.000
_cell.length_c   1.000
_cell.angle_alpha   90.00
_cell.angle_beta   90.00
_cell.angle_gamma   90.00
#
_symmetry.space_group_name_H-M   'P 1'
#
loop_
_entity.id
_entity.type
_entity.pdbx_description
1 polymer ?
#
loop_
_entity_poly.entity_id
_entity_poly.type
_entity_poly.pdbx_seq_one_letter_code
_entity_poly.pdbx_strand_id
1 'polypeptide(L)'
;MTEESLNPIVYSKNVIEFVTVANEFCNLVEHAGQEATRSFLNKTQKILPLLYLKVSVLEDLNSYEELGLEKFVSEVDYNYLQQKMMNLLGEFDDFQEVFDPGMQFSDEPLSASISECLADIYQDLKDFLMTFRTGDELVMQEALWVCQDNFKNYWGQRLVNSLRAVHNLMYGDYDLDQAMNQERKSEDVEAESNKPEWLNQLFKDQGE
;
A
#
# COMPACT_ATOMS: atom_id res chain seq x y z
N MET A 1 -2.54 35.60 -29.48
CA MET A 1 -3.08 34.82 -28.37
C MET A 1 -2.38 33.48 -28.48
N THR A 2 -1.33 33.30 -27.72
CA THR A 2 -0.59 32.04 -27.61
C THR A 2 -1.46 31.07 -26.82
N GLU A 3 -1.91 29.99 -27.45
CA GLU A 3 -2.42 28.81 -26.75
C GLU A 3 -1.25 28.27 -25.91
N GLU A 4 -1.18 28.66 -24.66
CA GLU A 4 -0.50 27.84 -23.66
C GLU A 4 -1.29 26.53 -23.59
N SER A 5 -0.75 25.49 -24.19
CA SER A 5 -1.22 24.12 -23.96
C SER A 5 -0.95 23.84 -22.48
N LEU A 6 -1.95 24.09 -21.65
CA LEU A 6 -1.95 23.65 -20.25
C LEU A 6 -1.79 22.13 -20.28
N ASN A 7 -0.60 21.64 -19.96
CA ASN A 7 -0.41 20.22 -19.75
C ASN A 7 -1.41 19.79 -18.66
N PRO A 8 -2.26 18.79 -18.92
CA PRO A 8 -3.20 18.33 -17.91
C PRO A 8 -2.48 18.00 -16.61
N ILE A 9 -3.08 18.33 -15.47
CA ILE A 9 -2.50 18.15 -14.13
C ILE A 9 -2.00 16.73 -13.89
N VAL A 10 -2.65 15.74 -14.53
CA VAL A 10 -2.30 14.31 -14.43
C VAL A 10 -0.90 13.99 -14.97
N TYR A 11 -0.33 14.85 -15.83
CA TYR A 11 1.03 14.74 -16.36
C TYR A 11 2.02 15.65 -15.65
N SER A 12 1.60 16.31 -14.56
CA SER A 12 2.51 17.13 -13.77
C SER A 12 3.62 16.27 -13.14
N LYS A 13 4.77 16.91 -12.90
CA LYS A 13 5.93 16.25 -12.28
C LYS A 13 5.57 15.57 -10.97
N ASN A 14 4.79 16.24 -10.11
CA ASN A 14 4.40 15.70 -8.80
C ASN A 14 3.54 14.44 -8.93
N VAL A 15 2.60 14.42 -9.90
CA VAL A 15 1.75 13.26 -10.16
C VAL A 15 2.58 12.09 -10.69
N ILE A 16 3.48 12.32 -11.65
CA ILE A 16 4.34 11.24 -12.18
C ILE A 16 5.26 10.67 -11.09
N GLU A 17 5.81 11.52 -10.23
CA GLU A 17 6.62 11.07 -9.10
C GLU A 17 5.77 10.27 -8.08
N PHE A 18 4.54 10.70 -7.81
CA PHE A 18 3.62 9.95 -6.95
C PHE A 18 3.27 8.58 -7.53
N VAL A 19 2.89 8.52 -8.81
CA VAL A 19 2.61 7.25 -9.53
C VAL A 19 3.81 6.31 -9.44
N THR A 20 5.02 6.83 -9.62
CA THR A 20 6.24 6.01 -9.53
C THR A 20 6.39 5.40 -8.14
N VAL A 21 6.26 6.20 -7.08
CA VAL A 21 6.40 5.71 -5.69
C VAL A 21 5.26 4.78 -5.30
N ALA A 22 4.02 5.07 -5.74
CA ALA A 22 2.87 4.19 -5.53
C ALA A 22 3.09 2.81 -6.18
N ASN A 23 3.63 2.78 -7.40
CA ASN A 23 3.96 1.53 -8.08
C ASN A 23 5.06 0.74 -7.34
N GLU A 24 6.12 1.41 -6.87
CA GLU A 24 7.18 0.76 -6.07
C GLU A 24 6.64 0.21 -4.74
N PHE A 25 5.70 0.91 -4.10
CA PHE A 25 5.02 0.39 -2.90
C PHE A 25 4.19 -0.85 -3.22
N CYS A 26 3.39 -0.84 -4.28
CA CYS A 26 2.62 -2.01 -4.70
C CYS A 26 3.54 -3.21 -5.02
N ASN A 27 4.64 -2.96 -5.74
CA ASN A 27 5.64 -4.01 -6.02
C ASN A 27 6.23 -4.59 -4.73
N LEU A 28 6.55 -3.77 -3.74
CA LEU A 28 7.07 -4.23 -2.45
C LEU A 28 6.08 -5.17 -1.75
N VAL A 29 4.80 -4.81 -1.69
CA VAL A 29 3.74 -5.61 -1.07
C VAL A 29 3.52 -6.93 -1.84
N GLU A 30 3.46 -6.87 -3.16
CA GLU A 30 3.26 -8.03 -4.04
C GLU A 30 4.39 -9.07 -3.90
N HIS A 31 5.60 -8.64 -3.55
CA HIS A 31 6.78 -9.50 -3.39
C HIS A 31 7.16 -9.78 -1.91
N ALA A 32 6.34 -9.37 -0.94
CA ALA A 32 6.64 -9.45 0.48
C ALA A 32 7.13 -10.85 0.93
N GLY A 33 6.48 -11.95 0.46
CA GLY A 33 6.86 -13.31 0.84
C GLY A 33 8.19 -13.82 0.26
N GLN A 34 8.85 -13.05 -0.60
CA GLN A 34 10.15 -13.43 -1.19
C GLN A 34 11.33 -12.85 -0.40
N GLU A 35 11.06 -12.05 0.62
CA GLU A 35 12.06 -11.33 1.39
C GLU A 35 12.15 -11.81 2.84
N ALA A 36 13.30 -11.55 3.46
CA ALA A 36 13.45 -11.69 4.90
C ALA A 36 12.70 -10.53 5.61
N THR A 37 12.12 -10.79 6.77
CA THR A 37 11.37 -9.82 7.58
C THR A 37 12.12 -8.50 7.76
N ARG A 38 13.40 -8.55 8.17
CA ARG A 38 14.25 -7.36 8.31
C ARG A 38 14.40 -6.58 6.99
N SER A 39 14.55 -7.27 5.85
CA SER A 39 14.68 -6.64 4.53
C SER A 39 13.40 -5.94 4.13
N PHE A 40 12.26 -6.61 4.29
CA PHE A 40 10.94 -6.07 4.01
C PHE A 40 10.66 -4.81 4.86
N LEU A 41 10.84 -4.90 6.19
CA LEU A 41 10.64 -3.76 7.10
C LEU A 41 11.61 -2.60 6.78
N ASN A 42 12.86 -2.88 6.41
CA ASN A 42 13.83 -1.85 6.02
C ASN A 42 13.46 -1.11 4.72
N LYS A 43 12.79 -1.77 3.79
CA LYS A 43 12.24 -1.13 2.58
C LYS A 43 10.96 -0.35 2.93
N THR A 44 10.07 -0.94 3.72
CA THR A 44 8.81 -0.35 4.17
C THR A 44 9.04 0.98 4.89
N GLN A 45 10.00 1.04 5.84
CA GLN A 45 10.30 2.30 6.57
C GLN A 45 10.80 3.43 5.67
N LYS A 46 11.29 3.13 4.47
CA LYS A 46 11.79 4.13 3.52
C LYS A 46 10.72 4.58 2.54
N ILE A 47 9.88 3.63 2.09
CA ILE A 47 8.89 3.94 1.07
C ILE A 47 7.66 4.64 1.65
N LEU A 48 7.24 4.32 2.88
CA LEU A 48 6.08 4.95 3.50
C LEU A 48 6.22 6.48 3.65
N PRO A 49 7.32 7.03 4.22
CA PRO A 49 7.48 8.49 4.32
C PRO A 49 7.62 9.15 2.95
N LEU A 50 8.22 8.47 1.98
CA LEU A 50 8.30 8.97 0.61
C LEU A 50 6.91 9.02 -0.05
N LEU A 51 6.10 8.00 0.14
CA LEU A 51 4.72 7.95 -0.34
C LEU A 51 3.87 9.06 0.28
N TYR A 52 3.96 9.25 1.61
CA TYR A 52 3.29 10.34 2.31
C TYR A 52 3.68 11.71 1.74
N LEU A 53 4.98 11.95 1.58
CA LEU A 53 5.47 13.20 1.00
C LEU A 53 4.92 13.42 -0.41
N LYS A 54 4.95 12.39 -1.26
CA LYS A 54 4.54 12.53 -2.66
C LYS A 54 3.05 12.80 -2.82
N VAL A 55 2.19 12.17 -2.03
CA VAL A 55 0.75 12.47 -2.06
C VAL A 55 0.43 13.83 -1.45
N SER A 56 1.14 14.24 -0.39
CA SER A 56 0.88 15.51 0.32
C SER A 56 1.26 16.77 -0.47
N VAL A 57 2.11 16.65 -1.49
CA VAL A 57 2.50 17.77 -2.36
C VAL A 57 1.72 17.85 -3.66
N LEU A 58 0.76 16.95 -3.87
CA LEU A 58 -0.15 17.01 -5.01
C LEU A 58 -1.09 18.21 -4.86
N GLU A 59 -1.43 18.83 -6.00
CA GLU A 59 -2.41 19.90 -6.02
C GLU A 59 -3.81 19.36 -5.69
N ASP A 60 -4.63 20.17 -5.01
CA ASP A 60 -6.02 19.81 -4.75
C ASP A 60 -6.80 19.75 -6.06
N LEU A 61 -7.52 18.66 -6.26
CA LEU A 61 -8.33 18.39 -7.43
C LEU A 61 -9.82 18.55 -7.11
N ASN A 62 -10.62 18.74 -8.15
CA ASN A 62 -12.08 18.66 -8.06
C ASN A 62 -12.52 17.29 -8.59
N SER A 63 -13.50 16.68 -7.92
CA SER A 63 -14.15 15.46 -8.39
C SER A 63 -15.04 15.74 -9.60
N TYR A 64 -15.14 14.76 -10.47
CA TYR A 64 -16.14 14.64 -11.52
C TYR A 64 -17.17 13.58 -11.11
N GLU A 65 -17.93 13.82 -10.06
CA GLU A 65 -18.84 12.94 -9.29
C GLU A 65 -19.64 11.87 -10.08
N GLU A 66 -19.69 11.96 -11.40
CA GLU A 66 -20.44 11.07 -12.29
C GLU A 66 -19.61 9.84 -12.77
N LEU A 67 -18.31 9.81 -12.50
CA LEU A 67 -17.45 8.70 -12.94
C LEU A 67 -17.37 7.63 -11.86
N GLY A 68 -18.21 6.61 -11.97
CA GLY A 68 -18.06 5.38 -11.18
C GLY A 68 -16.78 4.64 -11.59
N LEU A 69 -15.74 4.69 -10.72
CA LEU A 69 -14.48 4.00 -10.98
C LEU A 69 -14.60 2.51 -10.66
N GLU A 70 -14.00 1.69 -11.53
CA GLU A 70 -13.89 0.26 -11.31
C GLU A 70 -12.92 -0.05 -10.16
N LYS A 71 -13.24 -1.06 -9.35
CA LYS A 71 -12.36 -1.61 -8.32
C LYS A 71 -11.65 -2.84 -8.89
N PHE A 72 -10.32 -2.83 -8.83
CA PHE A 72 -9.47 -3.87 -9.39
C PHE A 72 -9.01 -4.88 -8.33
N VAL A 73 -8.83 -4.43 -7.09
CA VAL A 73 -8.43 -5.31 -6.00
C VAL A 73 -9.67 -6.01 -5.44
N SER A 74 -9.76 -7.32 -5.66
CA SER A 74 -10.83 -8.12 -5.09
C SER A 74 -10.57 -8.44 -3.61
N GLU A 75 -11.61 -8.87 -2.87
CA GLU A 75 -11.46 -9.36 -1.50
C GLU A 75 -10.47 -10.53 -1.40
N VAL A 76 -10.42 -11.38 -2.42
CA VAL A 76 -9.49 -12.51 -2.49
C VAL A 76 -8.05 -12.02 -2.61
N ASP A 77 -7.80 -11.02 -3.47
CA ASP A 77 -6.47 -10.43 -3.65
C ASP A 77 -6.00 -9.73 -2.37
N TYR A 78 -6.89 -8.96 -1.75
CA TYR A 78 -6.64 -8.28 -0.48
C TYR A 78 -6.25 -9.27 0.62
N ASN A 79 -7.09 -10.29 0.86
CA ASN A 79 -6.86 -11.28 1.90
C ASN A 79 -5.58 -12.09 1.65
N TYR A 80 -5.29 -12.43 0.40
CA TYR A 80 -4.05 -13.12 0.04
C TYR A 80 -2.81 -12.31 0.39
N LEU A 81 -2.76 -11.02 0.04
CA LEU A 81 -1.61 -10.16 0.31
C LEU A 81 -1.48 -9.86 1.81
N GLN A 82 -2.58 -9.60 2.50
CA GLN A 82 -2.59 -9.41 3.95
C GLN A 82 -2.02 -10.66 4.65
N GLN A 83 -2.53 -11.84 4.33
CA GLN A 83 -2.07 -13.11 4.93
C GLN A 83 -0.58 -13.36 4.66
N LYS A 84 -0.12 -13.06 3.45
CA LYS A 84 1.28 -13.19 3.06
C LYS A 84 2.20 -12.29 3.88
N MET A 85 1.81 -11.05 4.12
CA MET A 85 2.55 -10.12 4.98
C MET A 85 2.46 -10.51 6.44
N MET A 86 1.29 -10.95 6.91
CA MET A 86 1.10 -11.45 8.27
C MET A 86 2.01 -12.66 8.55
N ASN A 87 2.10 -13.60 7.65
CA ASN A 87 3.00 -14.76 7.77
C ASN A 87 4.49 -14.36 7.76
N LEU A 88 4.86 -13.34 6.96
CA LEU A 88 6.22 -12.80 6.94
C LEU A 88 6.60 -12.12 8.25
N LEU A 89 5.68 -11.36 8.84
CA LEU A 89 5.92 -10.57 10.04
C LEU A 89 5.77 -11.39 11.34
N GLY A 90 4.88 -12.41 11.33
CA GLY A 90 4.63 -13.27 12.49
C GLY A 90 4.25 -12.46 13.75
N GLU A 91 4.96 -12.69 14.83
CA GLU A 91 4.76 -11.99 16.12
C GLU A 91 5.01 -10.47 16.07
N PHE A 92 5.66 -9.96 15.00
CA PHE A 92 5.94 -8.55 14.81
C PHE A 92 4.84 -7.80 14.06
N ASP A 93 3.76 -8.48 13.65
CA ASP A 93 2.69 -7.86 12.87
C ASP A 93 1.80 -6.94 13.72
N ASP A 94 1.53 -7.32 14.96
CA ASP A 94 0.62 -6.59 15.83
C ASP A 94 1.27 -5.37 16.49
N PHE A 95 0.53 -4.26 16.54
CA PHE A 95 0.90 -3.08 17.30
C PHE A 95 -0.31 -2.42 17.97
N GLN A 96 -0.05 -1.56 18.97
CA GLN A 96 -1.11 -0.81 19.64
C GLN A 96 -1.40 0.49 18.92
N GLU A 97 -2.68 0.70 18.60
CA GLU A 97 -3.19 1.96 18.03
C GLU A 97 -3.03 3.11 19.03
N VAL A 98 -2.78 4.34 18.54
CA VAL A 98 -2.44 5.48 19.41
C VAL A 98 -3.48 6.59 19.36
N PHE A 99 -4.16 6.77 18.23
CA PHE A 99 -5.05 7.91 17.98
C PHE A 99 -6.43 7.49 17.47
N ASP A 100 -6.88 6.27 17.77
CA ASP A 100 -8.22 5.86 17.41
C ASP A 100 -9.26 6.55 18.31
N PRO A 101 -10.30 7.20 17.75
CA PRO A 101 -11.37 7.83 18.53
C PRO A 101 -12.11 6.86 19.44
N GLY A 102 -12.13 5.56 19.12
CA GLY A 102 -12.74 4.52 19.94
C GLY A 102 -12.00 4.26 21.24
N MET A 103 -10.71 4.62 21.35
CA MET A 103 -9.90 4.42 22.56
C MET A 103 -10.47 5.13 23.79
N GLN A 104 -11.18 6.23 23.63
CA GLN A 104 -11.82 6.94 24.75
C GLN A 104 -12.99 6.15 25.38
N PHE A 105 -13.47 5.10 24.72
CA PHE A 105 -14.58 4.24 25.18
C PHE A 105 -14.13 2.83 25.52
N SER A 106 -12.82 2.53 25.42
CA SER A 106 -12.25 1.21 25.73
C SER A 106 -11.27 1.31 26.90
N ASP A 107 -11.40 0.40 27.84
CA ASP A 107 -10.43 0.24 28.95
C ASP A 107 -9.17 -0.52 28.49
N GLU A 108 -9.20 -1.12 27.29
CA GLU A 108 -8.08 -1.86 26.70
C GLU A 108 -7.54 -1.13 25.48
N PRO A 109 -6.21 -1.18 25.22
CA PRO A 109 -5.62 -0.66 24.01
C PRO A 109 -6.21 -1.36 22.78
N LEU A 110 -6.53 -0.59 21.73
CA LEU A 110 -6.93 -1.15 20.44
C LEU A 110 -5.70 -1.70 19.73
N SER A 111 -5.81 -2.93 19.26
CA SER A 111 -4.76 -3.58 18.46
C SER A 111 -5.02 -3.34 16.98
N ALA A 112 -3.95 -3.13 16.23
CA ALA A 112 -3.94 -3.06 14.78
C ALA A 112 -2.77 -3.90 14.25
N SER A 113 -2.77 -4.23 12.96
CA SER A 113 -1.67 -4.97 12.36
C SER A 113 -1.00 -4.19 11.24
N ILE A 114 0.31 -4.39 11.08
CA ILE A 114 1.10 -3.79 10.01
C ILE A 114 0.60 -4.33 8.66
N SER A 115 0.36 -5.64 8.58
CA SER A 115 -0.11 -6.30 7.37
C SER A 115 -1.44 -5.76 6.88
N GLU A 116 -2.41 -5.53 7.78
CA GLU A 116 -3.69 -4.91 7.45
C GLU A 116 -3.51 -3.47 6.96
N CYS A 117 -2.76 -2.65 7.70
CA CYS A 117 -2.49 -1.27 7.30
C CYS A 117 -1.84 -1.19 5.90
N LEU A 118 -0.88 -2.06 5.60
CA LEU A 118 -0.22 -2.09 4.29
C LEU A 118 -1.15 -2.62 3.19
N ALA A 119 -2.05 -3.57 3.49
CA ALA A 119 -3.04 -4.06 2.55
C ALA A 119 -4.11 -3.00 2.22
N ASP A 120 -4.54 -2.22 3.22
CA ASP A 120 -5.45 -1.07 3.03
C ASP A 120 -4.84 -0.02 2.09
N ILE A 121 -3.59 0.36 2.33
CA ILE A 121 -2.86 1.30 1.47
C ILE A 121 -2.69 0.71 0.06
N TYR A 122 -2.35 -0.57 -0.04
CA TYR A 122 -2.19 -1.26 -1.31
C TYR A 122 -3.48 -1.24 -2.14
N GLN A 123 -4.63 -1.53 -1.53
CA GLN A 123 -5.91 -1.55 -2.24
C GLN A 123 -6.20 -0.20 -2.90
N ASP A 124 -6.09 0.90 -2.15
CA ASP A 124 -6.32 2.24 -2.68
C ASP A 124 -5.33 2.62 -3.79
N LEU A 125 -4.04 2.33 -3.59
CA LEU A 125 -3.02 2.66 -4.57
C LEU A 125 -3.09 1.79 -5.82
N LYS A 126 -3.42 0.50 -5.68
CA LYS A 126 -3.54 -0.40 -6.83
C LYS A 126 -4.75 -0.05 -7.69
N ASP A 127 -5.89 0.20 -7.08
CA ASP A 127 -7.09 0.67 -7.77
C ASP A 127 -6.80 1.99 -8.53
N PHE A 128 -6.13 2.94 -7.89
CA PHE A 128 -5.66 4.17 -8.52
C PHE A 128 -4.75 3.90 -9.72
N LEU A 129 -3.70 3.10 -9.56
CA LEU A 129 -2.73 2.82 -10.61
C LEU A 129 -3.35 2.12 -11.82
N MET A 130 -4.25 1.16 -11.58
CA MET A 130 -4.93 0.44 -12.66
C MET A 130 -5.85 1.37 -13.44
N THR A 131 -6.61 2.23 -12.77
CA THR A 131 -7.45 3.24 -13.41
C THR A 131 -6.61 4.29 -14.14
N PHE A 132 -5.51 4.75 -13.55
CA PHE A 132 -4.61 5.74 -14.15
C PHE A 132 -3.98 5.25 -15.46
N ARG A 133 -3.76 3.94 -15.62
CA ARG A 133 -3.22 3.33 -16.85
C ARG A 133 -4.16 3.40 -18.06
N THR A 134 -5.44 3.73 -17.88
CA THR A 134 -6.39 3.84 -19.01
C THR A 134 -6.00 4.91 -20.02
N GLY A 135 -5.27 5.94 -19.57
CA GLY A 135 -4.82 7.05 -20.43
C GLY A 135 -5.92 8.06 -20.76
N ASP A 136 -7.14 7.87 -20.29
CA ASP A 136 -8.20 8.88 -20.40
C ASP A 136 -8.00 9.93 -19.30
N GLU A 137 -7.80 11.19 -19.69
CA GLU A 137 -7.42 12.27 -18.79
C GLU A 137 -8.48 12.55 -17.70
N LEU A 138 -9.76 12.44 -18.04
CA LEU A 138 -10.83 12.64 -17.06
C LEU A 138 -10.88 11.50 -16.04
N VAL A 139 -10.72 10.26 -16.52
CA VAL A 139 -10.67 9.06 -15.67
C VAL A 139 -9.43 9.08 -14.79
N MET A 140 -8.27 9.49 -15.33
CA MET A 140 -7.02 9.63 -14.57
C MET A 140 -7.15 10.70 -13.47
N GLN A 141 -7.79 11.84 -13.77
CA GLN A 141 -7.99 12.92 -12.82
C GLN A 141 -8.93 12.50 -11.69
N GLU A 142 -10.03 11.81 -12.03
CA GLU A 142 -10.95 11.28 -11.02
C GLU A 142 -10.28 10.22 -10.14
N ALA A 143 -9.51 9.31 -10.74
CA ALA A 143 -8.75 8.32 -9.97
C ALA A 143 -7.76 8.96 -8.99
N LEU A 144 -7.08 10.03 -9.43
CA LEU A 144 -6.15 10.78 -8.59
C LEU A 144 -6.89 11.49 -7.45
N TRP A 145 -8.05 12.10 -7.75
CA TRP A 145 -8.88 12.73 -6.74
C TRP A 145 -9.37 11.72 -5.68
N VAL A 146 -9.91 10.57 -6.10
CA VAL A 146 -10.37 9.51 -5.18
C VAL A 146 -9.22 9.04 -4.29
N CYS A 147 -8.04 8.83 -4.88
CA CYS A 147 -6.85 8.40 -4.14
C CYS A 147 -6.42 9.45 -3.09
N GLN A 148 -6.45 10.75 -3.44
CA GLN A 148 -6.16 11.84 -2.50
C GLN A 148 -7.23 11.96 -1.41
N ASP A 149 -8.50 11.81 -1.74
CA ASP A 149 -9.59 11.88 -0.77
C ASP A 149 -9.49 10.73 0.24
N ASN A 150 -9.23 9.50 -0.25
CA ASN A 150 -8.98 8.35 0.61
C ASN A 150 -7.70 8.52 1.45
N PHE A 151 -6.66 9.18 0.93
CA PHE A 151 -5.48 9.53 1.74
C PHE A 151 -5.86 10.42 2.92
N LYS A 152 -6.63 11.47 2.66
CA LYS A 152 -7.04 12.44 3.70
C LYS A 152 -7.92 11.78 4.77
N ASN A 153 -8.81 10.86 4.37
CA ASN A 153 -9.86 10.33 5.24
C ASN A 153 -9.58 8.93 5.80
N TYR A 154 -8.65 8.17 5.19
CA TYR A 154 -8.45 6.77 5.54
C TYR A 154 -6.99 6.32 5.51
N TRP A 155 -6.40 6.03 4.32
CA TRP A 155 -5.14 5.33 4.25
C TRP A 155 -3.92 6.15 4.70
N GLY A 156 -4.02 7.47 4.71
CA GLY A 156 -2.96 8.33 5.26
C GLY A 156 -2.72 8.08 6.74
N GLN A 157 -3.78 7.86 7.53
CA GLN A 157 -3.66 7.52 8.94
C GLN A 157 -3.07 6.10 9.11
N ARG A 158 -3.50 5.12 8.30
CA ARG A 158 -2.94 3.77 8.28
C ARG A 158 -1.44 3.79 8.00
N LEU A 159 -1.01 4.63 7.05
CA LEU A 159 0.39 4.81 6.70
C LEU A 159 1.22 5.34 7.89
N VAL A 160 0.76 6.38 8.57
CA VAL A 160 1.50 6.98 9.69
C VAL A 160 1.59 5.99 10.86
N ASN A 161 0.52 5.28 11.16
CA ASN A 161 0.49 4.31 12.25
C ASN A 161 1.41 3.12 11.97
N SER A 162 1.36 2.55 10.76
CA SER A 162 2.25 1.47 10.36
C SER A 162 3.72 1.92 10.29
N LEU A 163 4.00 3.14 9.81
CA LEU A 163 5.35 3.70 9.82
C LEU A 163 5.92 3.79 11.23
N ARG A 164 5.13 4.24 12.21
CA ARG A 164 5.53 4.29 13.61
C ARG A 164 5.84 2.89 14.15
N ALA A 165 4.98 1.90 13.85
CA ALA A 165 5.20 0.52 14.26
C ALA A 165 6.47 -0.06 13.65
N VAL A 166 6.67 0.10 12.34
CA VAL A 166 7.87 -0.35 11.62
C VAL A 166 9.14 0.34 12.16
N HIS A 167 9.08 1.65 12.47
CA HIS A 167 10.20 2.37 13.08
C HIS A 167 10.60 1.74 14.41
N ASN A 168 9.62 1.43 15.27
CA ASN A 168 9.88 0.80 16.56
C ASN A 168 10.54 -0.58 16.41
N LEU A 169 10.10 -1.38 15.44
CA LEU A 169 10.72 -2.70 15.15
C LEU A 169 12.15 -2.57 14.61
N MET A 170 12.41 -1.60 13.74
CA MET A 170 13.71 -1.43 13.11
C MET A 170 14.80 -0.88 14.03
N TYR A 171 14.42 -0.07 15.03
CA TYR A 171 15.35 0.64 15.93
C TYR A 171 15.19 0.25 17.40
N GLY A 172 14.20 -0.59 17.72
CA GLY A 172 14.05 -1.22 19.03
C GLY A 172 14.93 -2.46 19.18
N ASP A 173 14.85 -3.08 20.35
CA ASP A 173 15.63 -4.28 20.71
C ASP A 173 14.86 -5.56 20.28
N TYR A 174 14.64 -5.73 18.97
CA TYR A 174 13.93 -6.88 18.40
C TYR A 174 14.86 -7.73 17.52
N ASP A 175 14.82 -9.05 17.71
CA ASP A 175 15.55 -10.00 16.85
C ASP A 175 14.70 -10.39 15.62
N LEU A 176 14.71 -9.53 14.61
CA LEU A 176 13.94 -9.71 13.36
C LEU A 176 14.47 -10.85 12.46
N ASP A 177 15.62 -11.44 12.79
CA ASP A 177 16.24 -12.50 11.99
C ASP A 177 15.83 -13.90 12.49
N GLN A 178 15.32 -14.03 13.71
CA GLN A 178 14.86 -15.31 14.27
C GLN A 178 13.50 -15.79 13.71
N ALA A 179 12.64 -14.91 13.25
CA ALA A 179 11.33 -15.24 12.67
C ALA A 179 11.40 -16.17 11.44
N MET A 180 12.58 -16.32 10.83
CA MET A 180 12.76 -17.10 9.60
C MET A 180 12.83 -18.62 9.79
N ASN A 181 13.00 -19.14 11.00
CA ASN A 181 13.48 -20.53 11.14
C ASN A 181 12.45 -21.57 11.55
N GLN A 182 11.23 -21.21 11.96
CA GLN A 182 10.31 -22.22 12.52
C GLN A 182 9.05 -22.58 11.68
N GLU A 183 8.56 -21.73 10.79
CA GLU A 183 7.26 -21.99 10.14
C GLU A 183 7.25 -22.07 8.61
N ARG A 184 8.28 -21.67 7.91
CA ARG A 184 8.32 -21.64 6.43
C ARG A 184 8.13 -22.99 5.72
N LYS A 185 8.21 -24.12 6.41
CA LYS A 185 8.22 -25.45 5.75
C LYS A 185 6.86 -26.09 5.56
N SER A 186 5.81 -25.65 6.23
CA SER A 186 4.47 -26.28 6.14
C SER A 186 3.43 -25.43 5.40
N GLU A 187 3.59 -24.11 5.30
CA GLU A 187 2.57 -23.20 4.77
C GLU A 187 2.77 -22.77 3.32
N ASP A 188 4.00 -22.84 2.79
CA ASP A 188 4.28 -22.48 1.39
C ASP A 188 3.51 -23.33 0.36
N VAL A 189 3.11 -24.53 0.72
CA VAL A 189 2.37 -25.44 -0.18
C VAL A 189 0.90 -25.05 -0.30
N GLU A 190 0.26 -24.54 0.76
CA GLU A 190 -1.14 -24.10 0.71
C GLU A 190 -1.31 -22.70 0.10
N ALA A 191 -0.34 -21.79 0.35
CA ALA A 191 -0.36 -20.44 -0.21
C ALA A 191 -0.21 -20.43 -1.74
N GLU A 192 0.56 -21.37 -2.32
CA GLU A 192 0.76 -21.46 -3.76
C GLU A 192 -0.49 -21.96 -4.51
N SER A 193 -1.36 -22.71 -3.83
CA SER A 193 -2.63 -23.19 -4.44
C SER A 193 -3.70 -22.10 -4.56
N ASN A 194 -3.61 -21.02 -3.77
CA ASN A 194 -4.55 -19.90 -3.73
C ASN A 194 -4.04 -18.64 -4.42
N LYS A 195 -2.96 -18.74 -5.19
CA LYS A 195 -2.31 -17.59 -5.83
C LYS A 195 -3.23 -16.97 -6.88
N PRO A 196 -3.56 -15.68 -6.79
CA PRO A 196 -4.39 -14.99 -7.77
C PRO A 196 -3.79 -15.03 -9.18
N GLU A 197 -4.63 -15.17 -10.20
CA GLU A 197 -4.21 -15.35 -11.60
C GLU A 197 -3.40 -14.14 -12.13
N TRP A 198 -3.71 -12.92 -11.67
CA TRP A 198 -2.99 -11.70 -12.04
C TRP A 198 -1.53 -11.70 -11.56
N LEU A 199 -1.25 -12.32 -10.40
CA LEU A 199 0.10 -12.41 -9.87
C LEU A 199 1.01 -13.28 -10.78
N ASN A 200 0.44 -14.31 -11.43
CA ASN A 200 1.15 -15.15 -12.40
C ASN A 200 1.46 -14.40 -13.71
N GLN A 201 0.67 -13.39 -14.06
CA GLN A 201 0.92 -12.55 -15.24
C GLN A 201 2.06 -11.55 -15.00
N LEU A 202 2.18 -10.99 -13.80
CA LEU A 202 3.28 -10.07 -13.44
C LEU A 202 4.68 -10.69 -13.62
N PHE A 203 4.81 -11.99 -13.35
CA PHE A 203 6.11 -12.68 -13.47
C PHE A 203 6.42 -13.12 -14.91
N LYS A 204 5.44 -13.14 -15.82
CA LYS A 204 5.68 -13.45 -17.22
C LYS A 204 6.17 -12.26 -18.03
N ASP A 205 5.79 -11.05 -17.65
CA ASP A 205 6.14 -9.82 -18.37
C ASP A 205 7.56 -9.28 -18.01
N GLN A 206 8.26 -9.89 -17.04
CA GLN A 206 9.64 -9.52 -16.67
C GLN A 206 10.71 -10.40 -17.29
N GLY A 207 10.34 -11.34 -18.14
CA GLY A 207 11.23 -12.36 -18.73
C GLY A 207 11.51 -12.22 -20.24
N GLU A 208 11.15 -11.09 -20.90
CA GLU A 208 11.53 -10.80 -22.29
C GLU A 208 12.44 -9.57 -22.42
#